data_9bd9ecdf1ebfa419d2993f8be18a08cc
#
_entry.id   9bd9ecdf1ebfa419d2993f8be18a08cc
#
_cell.length_a   1.000
_cell.length_b   1.000
_cell.length_c   1.000
_cell.angle_alpha   90.00
_cell.angle_beta   90.00
_cell.angle_gamma   90.00
#
_symmetry.space_group_name_H-M   'P 1'
#
loop_
_entity.id
_entity.type
_entity.pdbx_description
1 polymer ?
#
loop_
_entity_poly.entity_id
_entity_poly.type
_entity_poly.pdbx_seq_one_letter_code
_entity_poly.pdbx_strand_id
1 'polypeptide(L)'
;MVQAGKNIPYRWWYLLAALLAAAGVAVFVVLRISSTDPSFRLILPGSQQITLENGNYTLFYEHTTILNGTEYTSDTTVPEIRFFVMAPDQSGVELTVPAVSESYAFDGREGYSVVKFTVDSPDEYTVGGGYTDGRLSSLFVFALGRSRSGSLLLGLI
;
A
#
# COMPACT_ATOMS: atom_id res chain seq x y z
N MET A 1 -34.66 -4.18 -55.54
CA MET A 1 -34.19 -3.07 -54.68
C MET A 1 -33.04 -3.57 -53.87
N VAL A 2 -31.80 -3.23 -54.24
CA VAL A 2 -30.60 -3.61 -53.51
C VAL A 2 -30.30 -2.48 -52.53
N GLN A 3 -30.37 -2.77 -51.19
CA GLN A 3 -29.98 -1.81 -50.19
C GLN A 3 -28.45 -1.67 -50.23
N ALA A 4 -27.99 -0.48 -50.58
CA ALA A 4 -26.58 -0.11 -50.47
C ALA A 4 -26.17 -0.11 -48.99
N GLY A 5 -25.39 -1.08 -48.58
CA GLY A 5 -24.74 -1.10 -47.29
C GLY A 5 -23.89 0.16 -47.13
N LYS A 6 -24.18 0.99 -46.11
CA LYS A 6 -23.36 2.13 -45.71
C LYS A 6 -21.99 1.61 -45.33
N ASN A 7 -21.01 1.75 -46.19
CA ASN A 7 -19.59 1.53 -45.87
C ASN A 7 -19.18 2.56 -44.81
N ILE A 8 -19.12 2.12 -43.57
CA ILE A 8 -18.52 2.93 -42.50
C ILE A 8 -17.04 3.08 -42.85
N PRO A 9 -16.54 4.31 -43.05
CA PRO A 9 -15.19 4.51 -43.54
C PRO A 9 -14.19 3.93 -42.51
N TYR A 10 -13.22 3.14 -42.94
CA TYR A 10 -12.19 2.46 -42.18
C TYR A 10 -11.50 3.37 -41.15
N ARG A 11 -11.48 4.68 -41.39
CA ARG A 11 -10.91 5.71 -40.49
C ARG A 11 -11.55 5.76 -39.12
N TRP A 12 -12.84 5.45 -38.96
CA TRP A 12 -13.54 5.44 -37.68
C TRP A 12 -13.11 4.30 -36.77
N TRP A 13 -12.71 3.17 -37.33
CA TRP A 13 -12.18 2.05 -36.57
C TRP A 13 -10.83 2.37 -35.93
N TYR A 14 -9.96 3.13 -36.61
CA TYR A 14 -8.70 3.59 -36.06
C TYR A 14 -8.93 4.61 -34.94
N LEU A 15 -9.90 5.50 -35.04
CA LEU A 15 -10.26 6.42 -33.98
C LEU A 15 -10.80 5.67 -32.75
N LEU A 16 -11.67 4.68 -32.95
CA LEU A 16 -12.17 3.85 -31.86
C LEU A 16 -11.04 3.07 -31.17
N ALA A 17 -10.14 2.48 -31.94
CA ALA A 17 -8.98 1.75 -31.41
C ALA A 17 -8.04 2.69 -30.61
N ALA A 18 -7.78 3.89 -31.12
CA ALA A 18 -6.96 4.89 -30.43
C ALA A 18 -7.60 5.33 -29.11
N LEU A 19 -8.92 5.53 -29.09
CA LEU A 19 -9.66 5.91 -27.88
C LEU A 19 -9.64 4.80 -26.83
N LEU A 20 -9.81 3.53 -27.24
CA LEU A 20 -9.72 2.37 -26.35
C LEU A 20 -8.30 2.21 -25.80
N ALA A 21 -7.28 2.41 -26.62
CA ALA A 21 -5.89 2.36 -26.18
C ALA A 21 -5.59 3.47 -25.17
N ALA A 22 -6.04 4.70 -25.43
CA ALA A 22 -5.88 5.82 -24.51
C ALA A 22 -6.60 5.58 -23.17
N ALA A 23 -7.82 5.03 -23.21
CA ALA A 23 -8.58 4.66 -22.01
C ALA A 23 -7.85 3.56 -21.22
N GLY A 24 -7.30 2.54 -21.89
CA GLY A 24 -6.52 1.47 -21.26
C GLY A 24 -5.27 2.00 -20.57
N VAL A 25 -4.53 2.90 -21.22
CA VAL A 25 -3.37 3.56 -20.63
C VAL A 25 -3.77 4.42 -19.43
N ALA A 26 -4.85 5.19 -19.52
CA ALA A 26 -5.34 6.00 -18.40
C ALA A 26 -5.72 5.14 -17.18
N VAL A 27 -6.44 4.03 -17.39
CA VAL A 27 -6.79 3.07 -16.34
C VAL A 27 -5.52 2.46 -15.72
N PHE A 28 -4.56 2.06 -16.54
CA PHE A 28 -3.29 1.50 -16.07
C PHE A 28 -2.50 2.50 -15.21
N VAL A 29 -2.43 3.77 -15.65
CA VAL A 29 -1.76 4.85 -14.90
C VAL A 29 -2.46 5.09 -13.58
N VAL A 30 -3.80 5.14 -13.55
CA VAL A 30 -4.59 5.31 -12.31
C VAL A 30 -4.34 4.15 -11.34
N LEU A 31 -4.34 2.91 -11.81
CA LEU A 31 -4.06 1.74 -10.99
C LEU A 31 -2.62 1.76 -10.41
N ARG A 32 -1.65 2.27 -11.18
CA ARG A 32 -0.27 2.40 -10.69
C ARG A 32 -0.11 3.52 -9.65
N ILE A 33 -0.82 4.64 -9.81
CA ILE A 33 -0.79 5.77 -8.87
C ILE A 33 -1.54 5.42 -7.56
N SER A 34 -2.52 4.52 -7.62
CA SER A 34 -3.32 4.10 -6.47
C SER A 34 -2.62 3.04 -5.60
N SER A 35 -1.46 2.54 -6.01
CA SER A 35 -0.70 1.59 -5.18
C SER A 35 -0.10 2.30 -3.97
N THR A 36 -0.26 1.71 -2.79
CA THR A 36 0.41 2.15 -1.57
C THR A 36 1.91 1.93 -1.74
N ASP A 37 2.68 3.02 -1.65
CA ASP A 37 4.15 2.95 -1.70
C ASP A 37 4.68 2.88 -0.27
N PRO A 38 5.26 1.75 0.17
CA PRO A 38 5.84 1.63 1.49
C PRO A 38 7.14 2.42 1.57
N SER A 39 7.06 3.61 2.19
CA SER A 39 8.16 4.57 2.26
C SER A 39 9.09 4.34 3.45
N PHE A 40 8.56 3.76 4.54
CA PHE A 40 9.31 3.54 5.78
C PHE A 40 9.41 2.05 6.11
N ARG A 41 10.53 1.65 6.69
CA ARG A 41 10.74 0.27 7.14
C ARG A 41 11.04 0.24 8.62
N LEU A 42 10.38 -0.69 9.30
CA LEU A 42 10.55 -0.95 10.72
C LEU A 42 11.08 -2.37 10.90
N ILE A 43 12.06 -2.50 11.78
CA ILE A 43 12.52 -3.82 12.22
C ILE A 43 11.86 -4.10 13.57
N LEU A 44 11.08 -5.16 13.63
CA LEU A 44 10.37 -5.56 14.85
C LEU A 44 10.89 -6.90 15.38
N PRO A 45 10.90 -7.14 16.68
CA PRO A 45 10.41 -6.27 17.76
C PRO A 45 11.24 -5.01 17.96
N GLY A 46 10.56 -3.91 18.27
CA GLY A 46 11.15 -2.59 18.49
C GLY A 46 10.17 -1.46 18.21
N SER A 47 10.64 -0.23 18.26
CA SER A 47 9.87 0.95 17.92
C SER A 47 10.73 2.00 17.26
N GLN A 48 10.10 2.84 16.44
CA GLN A 48 10.74 3.95 15.74
C GLN A 48 9.83 5.17 15.74
N GLN A 49 10.42 6.34 15.91
CA GLN A 49 9.72 7.61 15.72
C GLN A 49 9.74 7.98 14.24
N ILE A 50 8.58 8.32 13.70
CA ILE A 50 8.37 8.62 12.29
C ILE A 50 7.46 9.83 12.18
N THR A 51 7.88 10.83 11.43
CA THR A 51 7.01 11.95 11.08
C THR A 51 5.98 11.48 10.06
N LEU A 52 4.71 11.51 10.44
CA LEU A 52 3.59 11.12 9.59
C LEU A 52 2.73 12.34 9.29
N GLU A 53 2.22 12.41 8.08
CA GLU A 53 1.22 13.38 7.68
C GLU A 53 -0.19 12.84 7.93
N ASN A 54 -1.20 13.71 7.89
CA ASN A 54 -2.58 13.26 7.97
C ASN A 54 -2.90 12.29 6.82
N GLY A 55 -3.60 11.22 7.11
CA GLY A 55 -4.00 10.22 6.11
C GLY A 55 -4.13 8.81 6.67
N ASN A 56 -4.45 7.89 5.77
CA ASN A 56 -4.56 6.48 6.09
C ASN A 56 -3.24 5.78 5.81
N TYR A 57 -2.81 4.97 6.75
CA TYR A 57 -1.57 4.21 6.68
C TYR A 57 -1.84 2.71 6.75
N THR A 58 -1.02 1.96 6.07
CA THR A 58 -1.04 0.50 6.08
C THR A 58 0.34 -0.01 6.45
N LEU A 59 0.38 -0.91 7.41
CA LEU A 59 1.59 -1.65 7.79
C LEU A 59 1.58 -2.99 7.05
N PHE A 60 2.65 -3.26 6.33
CA PHE A 60 2.86 -4.49 5.55
C PHE A 60 3.93 -5.33 6.22
N TYR A 61 3.72 -6.63 6.30
CA TYR A 61 4.76 -7.59 6.63
C TYR A 61 5.55 -7.92 5.38
N GLU A 62 6.84 -7.57 5.34
CA GLU A 62 7.75 -7.94 4.24
C GLU A 62 8.38 -9.31 4.53
N HIS A 63 7.84 -10.37 3.95
CA HIS A 63 8.43 -11.70 4.05
C HIS A 63 9.64 -11.87 3.11
N THR A 64 9.75 -11.08 2.05
CA THR A 64 10.95 -10.93 1.23
C THR A 64 11.33 -9.45 1.21
N THR A 65 12.56 -9.14 1.59
CA THR A 65 13.04 -7.75 1.67
C THR A 65 14.51 -7.66 1.33
N ILE A 66 14.96 -6.48 0.93
CA ILE A 66 16.36 -6.18 0.68
C ILE A 66 16.81 -5.10 1.68
N LEU A 67 17.74 -5.47 2.55
CA LEU A 67 18.37 -4.56 3.51
C LEU A 67 19.88 -4.48 3.22
N ASN A 68 20.36 -3.25 2.96
CA ASN A 68 21.78 -3.01 2.65
C ASN A 68 22.33 -3.87 1.49
N GLY A 69 21.50 -4.14 0.49
CA GLY A 69 21.86 -4.94 -0.67
C GLY A 69 21.83 -6.46 -0.44
N THR A 70 21.41 -6.91 0.73
CA THR A 70 21.24 -8.33 1.04
C THR A 70 19.76 -8.68 1.07
N GLU A 71 19.38 -9.73 0.34
CA GLU A 71 18.02 -10.26 0.35
C GLU A 71 17.82 -11.13 1.60
N TYR A 72 16.71 -10.87 2.28
CA TYR A 72 16.21 -11.64 3.43
C TYR A 72 14.84 -12.20 3.10
N THR A 73 14.70 -13.50 3.26
CA THR A 73 13.42 -14.19 3.10
C THR A 73 13.05 -14.84 4.42
N SER A 74 11.82 -14.61 4.86
CA SER A 74 11.23 -15.20 6.04
C SER A 74 9.97 -15.97 5.68
N ASP A 75 9.40 -16.69 6.66
CA ASP A 75 8.12 -17.36 6.47
C ASP A 75 7.03 -16.34 6.05
N THR A 76 6.11 -16.77 5.20
CA THR A 76 4.95 -15.96 4.81
C THR A 76 3.92 -15.82 5.93
N THR A 77 4.04 -16.59 7.01
CA THR A 77 3.16 -16.47 8.17
C THR A 77 3.54 -15.26 8.99
N VAL A 78 2.57 -14.36 9.25
CA VAL A 78 2.78 -13.22 10.14
C VAL A 78 3.18 -13.71 11.52
N PRO A 79 4.30 -13.25 12.08
CA PRO A 79 4.67 -13.57 13.45
C PRO A 79 3.65 -13.00 14.44
N GLU A 80 3.51 -13.63 15.59
CA GLU A 80 2.64 -13.17 16.69
C GLU A 80 3.20 -11.90 17.35
N ILE A 81 3.14 -10.80 16.62
CA ILE A 81 3.57 -9.48 17.06
C ILE A 81 2.34 -8.63 17.38
N ARG A 82 2.35 -8.01 18.54
CA ARG A 82 1.39 -6.96 18.89
C ARG A 82 1.93 -5.62 18.44
N PHE A 83 1.21 -4.95 17.54
CA PHE A 83 1.56 -3.63 17.03
C PHE A 83 0.98 -2.53 17.90
N PHE A 84 1.64 -1.38 17.91
CA PHE A 84 1.13 -0.15 18.50
C PHE A 84 1.56 1.06 17.67
N VAL A 85 0.73 2.08 17.69
CA VAL A 85 1.04 3.42 17.19
C VAL A 85 0.65 4.40 18.28
N MET A 86 1.56 5.27 18.66
CA MET A 86 1.35 6.27 19.69
C MET A 86 1.50 7.65 19.10
N ALA A 87 0.55 8.51 19.37
CA ALA A 87 0.60 9.92 19.03
C ALA A 87 1.59 10.67 19.93
N PRO A 88 1.96 11.92 19.60
CA PRO A 88 2.92 12.73 20.39
C PRO A 88 2.50 12.94 21.85
N ASP A 89 1.20 12.98 22.11
CA ASP A 89 0.60 13.10 23.45
C ASP A 89 0.57 11.77 24.21
N GLN A 90 1.20 10.71 23.67
CA GLN A 90 1.23 9.34 24.17
C GLN A 90 -0.14 8.61 24.13
N SER A 91 -1.14 9.17 23.49
CA SER A 91 -2.39 8.46 23.22
C SER A 91 -2.18 7.36 22.17
N GLY A 92 -2.87 6.23 22.35
CA GLY A 92 -2.83 5.13 21.39
C GLY A 92 -3.70 5.44 20.17
N VAL A 93 -3.15 5.24 18.98
CA VAL A 93 -3.92 5.29 17.72
C VAL A 93 -4.62 3.95 17.50
N GLU A 94 -5.89 3.99 17.11
CA GLU A 94 -6.66 2.78 16.85
C GLU A 94 -6.11 2.02 15.63
N LEU A 95 -5.89 0.73 15.81
CA LEU A 95 -5.39 -0.17 14.78
C LEU A 95 -6.51 -1.08 14.29
N THR A 96 -6.64 -1.20 12.98
CA THR A 96 -7.67 -2.03 12.34
C THR A 96 -7.01 -3.11 11.48
N VAL A 97 -7.48 -4.34 11.60
CA VAL A 97 -7.08 -5.42 10.69
C VAL A 97 -7.81 -5.22 9.36
N PRO A 98 -7.11 -5.20 8.22
CA PRO A 98 -7.76 -5.01 6.93
C PRO A 98 -8.70 -6.20 6.61
N ALA A 99 -9.93 -5.89 6.19
CA ALA A 99 -10.90 -6.92 5.78
C ALA A 99 -10.46 -7.69 4.52
N VAL A 100 -9.66 -7.03 3.67
CA VAL A 100 -9.03 -7.61 2.49
C VAL A 100 -7.54 -7.37 2.59
N SER A 101 -6.75 -8.43 2.47
CA SER A 101 -5.30 -8.31 2.46
C SER A 101 -4.85 -7.69 1.13
N GLU A 102 -4.09 -6.62 1.21
CA GLU A 102 -3.39 -6.03 0.09
C GLU A 102 -1.98 -6.59 0.05
N SER A 103 -1.50 -6.98 -1.12
CA SER A 103 -0.13 -7.45 -1.31
C SER A 103 0.60 -6.60 -2.33
N TYR A 104 1.90 -6.51 -2.20
CA TYR A 104 2.76 -5.91 -3.19
C TYR A 104 3.97 -6.79 -3.47
N ALA A 105 4.48 -6.69 -4.71
CA ALA A 105 5.76 -7.25 -5.12
C ALA A 105 6.43 -6.20 -6.01
N PHE A 106 7.49 -5.59 -5.51
CA PHE A 106 8.20 -4.54 -6.21
C PHE A 106 9.67 -4.49 -5.77
N ASP A 107 10.58 -4.37 -6.75
CA ASP A 107 12.02 -4.21 -6.53
C ASP A 107 12.64 -5.28 -5.61
N GLY A 108 12.26 -6.55 -5.86
CA GLY A 108 12.75 -7.69 -5.07
C GLY A 108 12.20 -7.76 -3.64
N ARG A 109 11.13 -7.04 -3.34
CA ARG A 109 10.44 -7.03 -2.06
C ARG A 109 9.02 -7.51 -2.23
N GLU A 110 8.57 -8.32 -1.29
CA GLU A 110 7.22 -8.85 -1.26
C GLU A 110 6.65 -8.76 0.14
N GLY A 111 5.41 -8.28 0.22
CA GLY A 111 4.74 -8.12 1.49
C GLY A 111 3.24 -8.04 1.36
N TYR A 112 2.55 -8.17 2.48
CA TYR A 112 1.09 -8.03 2.56
C TYR A 112 0.65 -7.28 3.82
N SER A 113 -0.51 -6.62 3.70
CA SER A 113 -1.05 -5.75 4.74
C SER A 113 -1.45 -6.53 5.98
N VAL A 114 -1.06 -6.04 7.15
CA VAL A 114 -1.38 -6.63 8.45
C VAL A 114 -2.21 -5.73 9.34
N VAL A 115 -1.97 -4.42 9.28
CA VAL A 115 -2.66 -3.42 10.11
C VAL A 115 -2.86 -2.14 9.32
N LYS A 116 -3.99 -1.46 9.55
CA LYS A 116 -4.29 -0.12 9.07
C LYS A 116 -4.59 0.82 10.23
N PHE A 117 -4.24 2.09 10.06
CA PHE A 117 -4.57 3.15 11.00
C PHE A 117 -4.69 4.50 10.29
N THR A 118 -5.31 5.46 10.98
CA THR A 118 -5.48 6.82 10.47
C THR A 118 -4.71 7.80 11.34
N VAL A 119 -4.03 8.72 10.69
CA VAL A 119 -3.35 9.87 11.30
C VAL A 119 -4.17 11.11 11.01
N ASP A 120 -4.66 11.77 12.04
CA ASP A 120 -5.52 12.95 11.91
C ASP A 120 -4.72 14.25 11.79
N SER A 121 -3.55 14.31 12.39
CA SER A 121 -2.69 15.51 12.39
C SER A 121 -1.25 15.15 12.05
N PRO A 122 -0.57 15.99 11.22
CA PRO A 122 0.85 15.79 10.93
C PRO A 122 1.68 16.00 12.20
N ASP A 123 2.42 14.98 12.60
CA ASP A 123 3.32 15.04 13.76
C ASP A 123 4.27 13.83 13.80
N GLU A 124 5.08 13.75 14.85
CA GLU A 124 5.97 12.63 15.11
C GLU A 124 5.26 11.53 15.92
N TYR A 125 5.06 10.39 15.29
CA TYR A 125 4.40 9.23 15.88
C TYR A 125 5.41 8.15 16.22
N THR A 126 5.19 7.43 17.31
CA THR A 126 5.95 6.23 17.64
C THR A 126 5.21 5.00 17.09
N VAL A 127 5.82 4.33 16.13
CA VAL A 127 5.30 3.08 15.55
C VAL A 127 6.18 1.93 15.98
N GLY A 128 5.58 0.86 16.45
CA GLY A 128 6.34 -0.28 16.94
C GLY A 128 5.53 -1.55 17.13
N GLY A 129 6.23 -2.57 17.62
CA GLY A 129 5.61 -3.83 17.95
C GLY A 129 6.57 -4.76 18.71
N GLY A 130 5.98 -5.73 19.38
CA GLY A 130 6.72 -6.72 20.14
C GLY A 130 5.96 -8.02 20.28
N TYR A 131 6.68 -9.10 20.55
CA TYR A 131 6.05 -10.37 20.84
C TYR A 131 5.22 -10.28 22.13
N THR A 132 4.09 -10.99 22.14
CA THR A 132 3.19 -11.08 23.29
C THR A 132 3.86 -11.69 24.54
N ASP A 133 4.86 -12.53 24.34
CA ASP A 133 5.64 -13.19 25.38
C ASP A 133 6.96 -12.44 25.76
N GLY A 134 7.20 -11.28 25.14
CA GLY A 134 8.38 -10.44 25.42
C GLY A 134 9.70 -10.95 24.86
N ARG A 135 9.71 -12.04 24.08
CA ARG A 135 10.95 -12.55 23.46
C ARG A 135 11.49 -11.58 22.39
N LEU A 136 12.81 -11.62 22.19
CA LEU A 136 13.51 -10.82 21.18
C LEU A 136 14.21 -11.69 20.12
N SER A 137 13.76 -12.92 19.96
CA SER A 137 14.53 -13.97 19.29
C SER A 137 14.59 -13.87 17.77
N SER A 138 13.66 -13.17 17.13
CA SER A 138 13.63 -13.05 15.66
C SER A 138 13.27 -11.65 15.25
N LEU A 139 13.98 -11.13 14.26
CA LEU A 139 13.73 -9.82 13.68
C LEU A 139 12.93 -10.00 12.39
N PHE A 140 11.91 -9.19 12.22
CA PHE A 140 11.08 -9.15 11.01
C PHE A 140 11.00 -7.73 10.48
N VAL A 141 10.89 -7.62 9.17
CA VAL A 141 10.78 -6.32 8.52
C VAL A 141 9.32 -6.03 8.19
N PHE A 142 8.92 -4.84 8.56
CA PHE A 142 7.61 -4.30 8.23
C PHE A 142 7.78 -3.00 7.47
N ALA A 143 6.96 -2.80 6.46
CA ALA A 143 6.95 -1.59 5.68
C ALA A 143 5.69 -0.77 5.95
N LEU A 144 5.87 0.50 6.22
CA LEU A 144 4.77 1.44 6.43
C LEU A 144 4.54 2.24 5.15
N GLY A 145 3.35 2.15 4.59
CA GLY A 145 2.92 2.88 3.41
C GLY A 145 1.69 3.75 3.68
N ARG A 146 1.65 4.94 3.08
CA ARG A 146 0.48 5.79 3.09
C ARG A 146 -0.48 5.36 2.00
N SER A 147 -1.72 5.03 2.37
CA SER A 147 -2.77 4.72 1.39
C SER A 147 -3.26 6.00 0.70
N ARG A 148 -3.21 6.02 -0.61
CA ARG A 148 -3.72 7.15 -1.42
C ARG A 148 -5.22 7.04 -1.73
N SER A 149 -5.93 6.06 -1.17
CA SER A 149 -7.34 5.73 -1.48
C SER A 149 -8.38 6.69 -0.91
N GLY A 150 -8.11 7.97 -0.75
CA GLY A 150 -9.09 8.93 -0.21
C GLY A 150 -9.50 10.08 -1.14
N SER A 151 -8.80 10.35 -2.22
CA SER A 151 -8.91 11.64 -2.91
C SER A 151 -9.55 11.65 -4.29
N LEU A 152 -9.87 10.50 -4.87
CA LEU A 152 -10.35 10.45 -6.28
C LEU A 152 -11.88 10.44 -6.46
N LEU A 153 -12.67 10.40 -5.39
CA LEU A 153 -14.15 10.38 -5.49
C LEU A 153 -14.81 11.76 -5.32
N LEU A 154 -14.06 12.82 -5.04
CA LEU A 154 -14.62 14.17 -4.84
C LEU A 154 -14.42 15.11 -6.03
N GLY A 155 -13.87 14.63 -7.14
CA GLY A 155 -13.62 15.45 -8.34
C GLY A 155 -14.60 15.27 -9.50
N LEU A 156 -15.71 14.55 -9.31
CA LEU A 156 -16.70 14.26 -10.38
C LEU A 156 -18.14 14.53 -9.91
N ILE A 157 -18.38 15.76 -9.44
CA ILE A 157 -19.73 16.36 -9.38
C ILE A 157 -19.64 17.76 -9.96
#